data_42942efd683d90ba524a572d03907943
#
_entry.id   42942efd683d90ba524a572d03907943
#
_cell.length_a   1.000
_cell.length_b   1.000
_cell.length_c   1.000
_cell.angle_alpha   90.00
_cell.angle_beta   90.00
_cell.angle_gamma   90.00
#
_symmetry.space_group_name_H-M   'P 1'
#
loop_
_entity.id
_entity.type
_entity.pdbx_description
1 polymer ?
#
loop_
_entity_poly.entity_id
_entity_poly.type
_entity_poly.pdbx_seq_one_letter_code
_entity_poly.pdbx_strand_id
1 'polypeptide(L)'
;EFLSLPREYDSLSHAISHIRHAQKLCARRTPRLWAQAKGINDDIAVKTAQFIVDMAVRYDVDCIVMEHLDLTGKKRGSKKMHLHLWRTKYVQSMVIEKAHRSLIRVARVCAWNTSRLAFDGSGRVSRGKEADLPSCSLCRFASGKQYNCDLNASYNIGARYFIRERLKTLPATVG
;
A
#
# COMPACT_ATOMS: atom_id res chain seq x y z
N GLU A 1 -0.04 26.12 -15.76
CA GLU A 1 0.71 26.77 -14.67
C GLU A 1 0.39 26.00 -13.39
N PHE A 2 1.31 25.15 -12.98
CA PHE A 2 1.32 24.64 -11.62
C PHE A 2 1.52 25.86 -10.71
N LEU A 3 0.55 26.14 -9.87
CA LEU A 3 0.68 27.14 -8.82
C LEU A 3 1.94 26.77 -8.04
N SER A 4 3.02 27.53 -8.24
CA SER A 4 4.20 27.45 -7.40
C SER A 4 3.73 27.73 -5.97
N LEU A 5 3.78 26.73 -5.11
CA LEU A 5 3.47 26.91 -3.70
C LEU A 5 4.44 27.96 -3.14
N PRO A 6 3.95 28.98 -2.43
CA PRO A 6 4.83 29.96 -1.79
C PRO A 6 5.85 29.25 -0.89
N ARG A 7 7.07 29.77 -0.82
CA ARG A 7 8.17 29.22 0.01
C ARG A 7 7.89 29.19 1.52
N GLU A 8 6.74 29.73 1.94
CA GLU A 8 6.27 29.78 3.33
C GLU A 8 5.73 28.45 3.87
N TYR A 9 5.62 27.41 3.04
CA TYR A 9 5.08 26.13 3.48
C TYR A 9 6.18 25.20 3.96
N ASP A 10 6.46 25.24 5.27
CA ASP A 10 7.49 24.41 5.90
C ASP A 10 7.15 22.93 5.94
N SER A 11 5.92 22.53 5.59
CA SER A 11 5.48 21.14 5.60
C SER A 11 4.40 20.83 4.58
N LEU A 12 4.40 19.61 4.07
CA LEU A 12 3.37 19.09 3.18
C LEU A 12 1.96 19.16 3.82
N SER A 13 1.85 19.02 5.13
CA SER A 13 0.60 19.13 5.88
C SER A 13 0.03 20.55 5.85
N HIS A 14 0.89 21.56 5.89
CA HIS A 14 0.48 22.97 5.78
C HIS A 14 0.01 23.29 4.36
N ALA A 15 0.74 22.86 3.34
CA ALA A 15 0.34 22.99 1.94
C ALA A 15 -1.02 22.33 1.68
N ILE A 16 -1.23 21.10 2.19
CA ILE A 16 -2.51 20.39 2.10
C ILE A 16 -3.64 21.15 2.81
N SER A 17 -3.38 21.74 3.98
CA SER A 17 -4.37 22.55 4.70
C SER A 17 -4.79 23.78 3.89
N HIS A 18 -3.84 24.46 3.28
CA HIS A 18 -4.08 25.63 2.45
C HIS A 18 -4.86 25.30 1.18
N ILE A 19 -4.50 24.20 0.51
CA ILE A 19 -5.26 23.68 -0.63
C ILE A 19 -6.72 23.39 -0.24
N ARG A 20 -6.96 22.83 0.94
CA ARG A 20 -8.32 22.60 1.44
C ARG A 20 -9.10 23.87 1.70
N HIS A 21 -8.45 24.88 2.26
CA HIS A 21 -9.07 26.18 2.48
C HIS A 21 -9.44 26.82 1.14
N ALA A 22 -8.51 26.85 0.20
CA ALA A 22 -8.73 27.30 -1.16
C ALA A 22 -9.85 26.49 -1.86
N GLN A 23 -9.94 25.19 -1.63
CA GLN A 23 -10.99 24.33 -2.15
C GLN A 23 -12.38 24.68 -1.61
N LYS A 24 -12.51 24.98 -0.31
CA LYS A 24 -13.77 25.45 0.27
C LYS A 24 -14.23 26.76 -0.35
N LEU A 25 -13.28 27.68 -0.59
CA LEU A 25 -13.55 28.98 -1.21
C LEU A 25 -13.83 28.85 -2.71
N CYS A 26 -13.24 27.89 -3.39
CA CYS A 26 -13.31 27.69 -4.85
C CYS A 26 -14.09 26.46 -5.28
N ALA A 27 -14.84 25.81 -4.38
CA ALA A 27 -15.54 24.53 -4.65
C ALA A 27 -16.42 24.54 -5.92
N ARG A 28 -16.90 25.72 -6.33
CA ARG A 28 -17.64 25.92 -7.58
C ARG A 28 -16.75 26.20 -8.80
N ARG A 29 -15.48 26.53 -8.61
CA ARG A 29 -14.57 26.96 -9.69
C ARG A 29 -13.60 25.88 -10.18
N THR A 30 -13.44 24.77 -9.47
CA THR A 30 -12.43 23.74 -9.77
C THR A 30 -12.94 22.32 -10.08
N PRO A 31 -14.22 22.08 -10.45
CA PRO A 31 -14.70 20.71 -10.70
C PRO A 31 -13.93 20.03 -11.84
N ARG A 32 -13.51 20.80 -12.86
CA ARG A 32 -12.72 20.29 -13.99
C ARG A 32 -11.34 19.80 -13.56
N LEU A 33 -10.65 20.56 -12.70
CA LEU A 33 -9.33 20.18 -12.16
C LEU A 33 -9.42 18.92 -11.28
N TRP A 34 -10.49 18.81 -10.50
CA TRP A 34 -10.75 17.61 -9.71
C TRP A 34 -11.05 16.39 -10.57
N ALA A 35 -11.82 16.55 -11.61
CA ALA A 35 -12.10 15.47 -12.56
C ALA A 35 -10.79 15.01 -13.24
N GLN A 36 -9.93 15.95 -13.63
CA GLN A 36 -8.63 15.66 -14.21
C GLN A 36 -7.71 14.94 -13.23
N ALA A 37 -7.58 15.44 -12.00
CA ALA A 37 -6.78 14.80 -10.95
C ALA A 37 -7.27 13.37 -10.63
N LYS A 38 -8.59 13.18 -10.59
CA LYS A 38 -9.19 11.86 -10.44
C LYS A 38 -8.84 10.96 -11.62
N GLY A 39 -8.96 11.44 -12.85
CA GLY A 39 -8.62 10.68 -14.06
C GLY A 39 -7.16 10.23 -14.06
N ILE A 40 -6.23 11.11 -13.69
CA ILE A 40 -4.79 10.78 -13.56
C ILE A 40 -4.59 9.67 -12.51
N ASN A 41 -5.23 9.78 -11.33
CA ASN A 41 -5.11 8.75 -10.31
C ASN A 41 -5.70 7.41 -10.73
N ASP A 42 -6.79 7.41 -11.50
CA ASP A 42 -7.40 6.21 -12.03
C ASP A 42 -6.49 5.55 -13.08
N ASP A 43 -5.87 6.34 -13.96
CA ASP A 43 -4.91 5.86 -14.96
C ASP A 43 -3.66 5.25 -14.29
N ILE A 44 -3.10 5.92 -13.29
CA ILE A 44 -1.98 5.38 -12.50
C ILE A 44 -2.37 4.04 -11.87
N ALA A 45 -3.55 3.94 -11.28
CA ALA A 45 -4.01 2.70 -10.66
C ALA A 45 -4.15 1.54 -11.66
N VAL A 46 -4.70 1.82 -12.84
CA VAL A 46 -4.84 0.82 -13.92
C VAL A 46 -3.49 0.38 -14.44
N LYS A 47 -2.55 1.31 -14.68
CA LYS A 47 -1.18 1.01 -15.12
C LYS A 47 -0.40 0.23 -14.07
N THR A 48 -0.54 0.58 -12.79
CA THR A 48 0.07 -0.17 -11.70
C THR A 48 -0.46 -1.61 -11.64
N ALA A 49 -1.77 -1.79 -11.76
CA ALA A 49 -2.37 -3.12 -11.79
C ALA A 49 -1.90 -3.94 -13.00
N GLN A 50 -1.79 -3.30 -14.17
CA GLN A 50 -1.27 -3.96 -15.37
C GLN A 50 0.17 -4.42 -15.15
N PHE A 51 1.04 -3.54 -14.66
CA PHE A 51 2.43 -3.86 -14.36
C PHE A 51 2.57 -5.05 -13.41
N ILE A 52 1.76 -5.11 -12.35
CA ILE A 52 1.77 -6.23 -11.39
C ILE A 52 1.42 -7.54 -12.10
N VAL A 53 0.39 -7.55 -12.95
CA VAL A 53 -0.03 -8.76 -13.66
C VAL A 53 0.98 -9.14 -14.74
N ASP A 54 1.54 -8.18 -15.47
CA ASP A 54 2.58 -8.45 -16.48
C ASP A 54 3.82 -9.08 -15.85
N MET A 55 4.20 -8.61 -14.65
CA MET A 55 5.30 -9.23 -13.89
C MET A 55 4.93 -10.64 -13.44
N ALA A 56 3.70 -10.88 -12.98
CA ALA A 56 3.25 -12.21 -12.60
C ALA A 56 3.25 -13.19 -13.79
N VAL A 57 2.80 -12.75 -14.95
CA VAL A 57 2.86 -13.54 -16.19
C VAL A 57 4.32 -13.82 -16.60
N ARG A 58 5.16 -12.79 -16.56
CA ARG A 58 6.59 -12.91 -16.95
C ARG A 58 7.37 -13.92 -16.10
N TYR A 59 7.03 -14.04 -14.83
CA TYR A 59 7.68 -14.94 -13.90
C TYR A 59 6.90 -16.24 -13.66
N ASP A 60 5.88 -16.52 -14.48
CA ASP A 60 5.05 -17.73 -14.40
C ASP A 60 4.51 -17.97 -12.99
N VAL A 61 3.88 -16.95 -12.42
CA VAL A 61 3.39 -16.94 -11.05
C VAL A 61 1.97 -17.51 -10.99
N ASP A 62 1.73 -18.51 -10.16
CA ASP A 62 0.41 -19.12 -9.97
C ASP A 62 -0.55 -18.27 -9.14
N CYS A 63 -0.01 -17.44 -8.25
CA CYS A 63 -0.83 -16.69 -7.30
C CYS A 63 -0.20 -15.34 -6.90
N ILE A 64 -0.96 -14.27 -7.08
CA ILE A 64 -0.62 -12.95 -6.54
C ILE A 64 -1.19 -12.82 -5.13
N VAL A 65 -0.34 -12.59 -4.14
CA VAL A 65 -0.76 -12.44 -2.74
C VAL A 65 -0.75 -10.97 -2.34
N MET A 66 -1.87 -10.48 -1.82
CA MET A 66 -2.05 -9.10 -1.38
C MET A 66 -2.55 -9.02 0.06
N GLU A 67 -2.32 -7.90 0.71
CA GLU A 67 -2.90 -7.62 2.02
C GLU A 67 -4.40 -7.35 1.91
N HIS A 68 -5.17 -7.89 2.86
CA HIS A 68 -6.54 -7.44 3.09
C HIS A 68 -6.52 -6.14 3.87
N LEU A 69 -6.80 -5.03 3.18
CA LEU A 69 -6.83 -3.70 3.77
C LEU A 69 -8.27 -3.35 4.18
N ASP A 70 -8.53 -3.40 5.49
CA ASP A 70 -9.76 -2.83 6.04
C ASP A 70 -9.56 -1.32 6.25
N LEU A 71 -10.20 -0.53 5.38
CA LEU A 71 -10.15 0.93 5.40
C LEU A 71 -11.45 1.54 5.95
N THR A 72 -12.29 0.76 6.63
CA THR A 72 -13.64 1.18 7.07
C THR A 72 -13.67 2.13 8.25
N GLY A 73 -12.56 2.38 8.93
CA GLY A 73 -12.50 3.31 10.06
C GLY A 73 -12.84 4.76 9.69
N LYS A 74 -13.52 5.50 10.61
CA LYS A 74 -13.75 6.95 10.50
C LYS A 74 -12.42 7.69 10.54
N LYS A 75 -11.91 8.11 9.37
CA LYS A 75 -10.67 8.86 9.27
C LYS A 75 -10.95 10.35 9.06
N ARG A 76 -10.38 11.20 9.91
CA ARG A 76 -10.53 12.65 9.86
C ARG A 76 -9.25 13.30 9.33
N GLY A 77 -9.38 14.50 8.79
CA GLY A 77 -8.23 15.34 8.41
C GLY A 77 -7.43 14.85 7.19
N SER A 78 -6.11 15.07 7.21
CA SER A 78 -5.18 14.74 6.11
C SER A 78 -5.13 13.25 5.77
N LYS A 79 -5.33 12.38 6.76
CA LYS A 79 -5.39 10.92 6.54
C LYS A 79 -6.53 10.49 5.61
N LYS A 80 -7.69 11.18 5.66
CA LYS A 80 -8.82 10.92 4.74
C LYS A 80 -8.44 11.26 3.29
N MET A 81 -7.72 12.36 3.08
CA MET A 81 -7.32 12.81 1.75
C MET A 81 -6.22 11.91 1.15
N HIS A 82 -5.23 11.51 1.94
CA HIS A 82 -4.23 10.54 1.50
C HIS A 82 -4.84 9.21 1.05
N LEU A 83 -5.87 8.73 1.76
CA LEU A 83 -6.58 7.50 1.39
C LEU A 83 -7.44 7.66 0.13
N HIS A 84 -7.98 8.85 -0.13
CA HIS A 84 -8.69 9.13 -1.38
C HIS A 84 -7.74 9.24 -2.58
N LEU A 85 -6.55 9.80 -2.38
CA LEU A 85 -5.52 9.90 -3.41
C LEU A 85 -4.87 8.53 -3.67
N TRP A 86 -4.64 7.76 -2.61
CA TRP A 86 -4.08 6.42 -2.72
C TRP A 86 -5.19 5.40 -2.99
N ARG A 87 -5.38 5.08 -4.25
CA ARG A 87 -6.44 4.21 -4.77
C ARG A 87 -6.17 2.72 -4.53
N THR A 88 -5.67 2.35 -3.33
CA THR A 88 -5.24 0.97 -3.04
C THR A 88 -6.31 -0.08 -3.32
N LYS A 89 -7.55 0.18 -2.90
CA LYS A 89 -8.68 -0.73 -3.17
C LYS A 89 -8.97 -0.85 -4.67
N TYR A 90 -8.85 0.24 -5.40
CA TYR A 90 -9.06 0.25 -6.84
C TYR A 90 -7.93 -0.48 -7.57
N VAL A 91 -6.66 -0.28 -7.18
CA VAL A 91 -5.54 -1.07 -7.68
C VAL A 91 -5.78 -2.56 -7.43
N GLN A 92 -6.16 -2.94 -6.20
CA GLN A 92 -6.44 -4.34 -5.89
C GLN A 92 -7.58 -4.92 -6.72
N SER A 93 -8.68 -4.18 -6.95
CA SER A 93 -9.77 -4.66 -7.80
C SER A 93 -9.34 -4.85 -9.24
N MET A 94 -8.55 -3.92 -9.78
CA MET A 94 -7.99 -4.02 -11.13
C MET A 94 -6.99 -5.17 -11.27
N VAL A 95 -6.17 -5.42 -10.26
CA VAL A 95 -5.27 -6.59 -10.24
C VAL A 95 -6.08 -7.89 -10.29
N ILE A 96 -7.14 -8.00 -9.49
CA ILE A 96 -8.00 -9.19 -9.47
C ILE A 96 -8.62 -9.42 -10.85
N GLU A 97 -9.20 -8.39 -11.44
CA GLU A 97 -9.84 -8.49 -12.76
C GLU A 97 -8.85 -8.94 -13.85
N LYS A 98 -7.69 -8.29 -13.89
CA LYS A 98 -6.66 -8.58 -14.90
C LYS A 98 -5.99 -9.95 -14.67
N ALA A 99 -5.70 -10.33 -13.44
CA ALA A 99 -5.12 -11.62 -13.08
C ALA A 99 -6.03 -12.79 -13.47
N HIS A 100 -7.36 -12.64 -13.27
CA HIS A 100 -8.33 -13.65 -13.70
C HIS A 100 -8.29 -13.86 -15.22
N ARG A 101 -8.13 -12.82 -16.01
CA ARG A 101 -7.99 -12.93 -17.47
C ARG A 101 -6.72 -13.67 -17.90
N SER A 102 -5.68 -13.63 -17.06
CA SER A 102 -4.41 -14.34 -17.24
C SER A 102 -4.37 -15.69 -16.51
N LEU A 103 -5.51 -16.19 -15.99
CA LEU A 103 -5.64 -17.42 -15.22
C LEU A 103 -4.76 -17.46 -13.95
N ILE A 104 -4.37 -16.31 -13.43
CA ILE A 104 -3.58 -16.17 -12.20
C ILE A 104 -4.53 -15.99 -11.01
N ARG A 105 -4.34 -16.78 -9.97
CA ARG A 105 -5.10 -16.64 -8.72
C ARG A 105 -4.68 -15.40 -7.95
N VAL A 106 -5.62 -14.79 -7.23
CA VAL A 106 -5.33 -13.70 -6.29
C VAL A 106 -5.78 -14.10 -4.89
N ALA A 107 -4.87 -14.07 -3.94
CA ALA A 107 -5.14 -14.34 -2.54
C ALA A 107 -4.99 -13.09 -1.69
N ARG A 108 -5.81 -12.98 -0.63
CA ARG A 108 -5.69 -11.91 0.37
C ARG A 108 -5.33 -12.50 1.72
N VAL A 109 -4.38 -11.87 2.40
CA VAL A 109 -3.94 -12.25 3.75
C VAL A 109 -4.12 -11.09 4.72
N CYS A 110 -4.20 -11.40 6.00
CA CYS A 110 -4.33 -10.38 7.04
C CYS A 110 -3.11 -9.45 7.04
N ALA A 111 -3.33 -8.13 7.09
CA ALA A 111 -2.28 -7.12 7.09
C ALA A 111 -1.65 -6.86 8.47
N TRP A 112 -2.17 -7.50 9.53
CA TRP A 112 -1.74 -7.20 10.91
C TRP A 112 -0.27 -7.54 11.12
N ASN A 113 0.54 -6.57 11.52
CA ASN A 113 1.98 -6.69 11.81
C ASN A 113 2.88 -7.19 10.65
N THR A 114 2.44 -7.29 9.41
CA THR A 114 3.29 -7.69 8.27
C THR A 114 4.51 -6.81 8.13
N SER A 115 4.37 -5.53 8.40
CA SER A 115 5.45 -4.54 8.32
C SER A 115 6.23 -4.35 9.63
N ARG A 116 5.83 -5.01 10.72
CA ARG A 116 6.44 -4.84 12.05
C ARG A 116 7.28 -6.04 12.51
N LEU A 117 7.13 -7.16 11.85
CA LEU A 117 7.89 -8.37 12.13
C LEU A 117 8.97 -8.58 11.09
N ALA A 118 10.10 -9.09 11.52
CA ALA A 118 11.17 -9.54 10.64
C ALA A 118 10.74 -10.86 9.96
N PHE A 119 10.97 -10.97 8.65
CA PHE A 119 10.58 -12.15 7.90
C PHE A 119 11.39 -13.41 8.26
N ASP A 120 12.56 -13.22 8.88
CA ASP A 120 13.43 -14.31 9.35
C ASP A 120 13.03 -14.89 10.73
N GLY A 121 11.94 -14.37 11.30
CA GLY A 121 11.45 -14.83 12.61
C GLY A 121 12.17 -14.23 13.82
N SER A 122 13.13 -13.31 13.64
CA SER A 122 13.92 -12.70 14.73
C SER A 122 13.10 -11.74 15.64
N GLY A 123 11.82 -11.53 15.33
CA GLY A 123 10.93 -10.73 16.17
C GLY A 123 10.55 -9.38 15.54
N ARG A 124 10.41 -8.35 16.37
CA ARG A 124 10.04 -7.02 15.88
C ARG A 124 11.20 -6.30 15.22
N VAL A 125 10.91 -5.58 14.14
CA VAL A 125 11.88 -4.69 13.48
C VAL A 125 11.85 -3.31 14.12
N SER A 126 13.01 -2.68 14.27
CA SER A 126 13.16 -1.27 14.67
C SER A 126 13.17 -0.38 13.43
N ARG A 127 12.59 0.82 13.51
CA ARG A 127 12.42 1.76 12.39
C ARG A 127 12.61 3.21 12.83
N GLY A 128 12.94 4.06 11.85
CA GLY A 128 13.02 5.50 12.05
C GLY A 128 14.05 5.88 13.11
N LYS A 129 13.68 6.81 13.99
CA LYS A 129 14.58 7.33 15.04
C LYS A 129 15.07 6.27 16.03
N GLU A 130 14.25 5.24 16.31
CA GLU A 130 14.62 4.14 17.22
C GLU A 130 15.74 3.25 16.66
N ALA A 131 15.90 3.24 15.34
CA ALA A 131 16.86 2.36 14.67
C ALA A 131 18.12 3.08 14.20
N ASP A 132 18.16 4.42 14.33
CA ASP A 132 19.27 5.26 13.81
C ASP A 132 19.62 4.88 12.36
N LEU A 133 18.62 4.93 11.48
CA LEU A 133 18.74 4.54 10.09
C LEU A 133 18.69 5.76 9.17
N PRO A 134 19.47 5.76 8.07
CA PRO A 134 19.57 6.89 7.15
C PRO A 134 18.28 7.12 6.36
N SER A 135 17.34 6.18 6.34
CA SER A 135 16.10 6.25 5.58
C SER A 135 14.93 5.58 6.30
N CYS A 136 13.74 6.18 6.18
CA CYS A 136 12.47 5.58 6.65
C CYS A 136 12.06 4.31 5.88
N SER A 137 12.66 4.06 4.70
CA SER A 137 12.44 2.82 3.93
C SER A 137 13.23 1.62 4.46
N LEU A 138 14.10 1.83 5.44
CA LEU A 138 14.90 0.79 6.07
C LEU A 138 14.35 0.41 7.44
N CYS A 139 14.59 -0.84 7.81
CA CYS A 139 14.38 -1.38 9.15
C CYS A 139 15.60 -2.17 9.60
N ARG A 140 15.74 -2.33 10.92
CA ARG A 140 16.79 -3.14 11.54
C ARG A 140 16.14 -4.32 12.27
N PHE A 141 16.65 -5.51 11.99
CA PHE A 141 16.24 -6.75 12.66
C PHE A 141 16.95 -6.90 14.00
N ALA A 142 16.46 -7.78 14.86
CA ALA A 142 17.08 -8.08 16.15
C ALA A 142 18.53 -8.58 16.00
N SER A 143 18.84 -9.23 14.87
CA SER A 143 20.21 -9.66 14.49
C SER A 143 21.15 -8.51 14.11
N GLY A 144 20.67 -7.24 14.07
CA GLY A 144 21.42 -6.09 13.58
C GLY A 144 21.35 -5.90 12.05
N LYS A 145 20.83 -6.85 11.30
CA LYS A 145 20.68 -6.77 9.85
C LYS A 145 19.78 -5.60 9.44
N GLN A 146 20.23 -4.78 8.50
CA GLN A 146 19.41 -3.74 7.89
C GLN A 146 18.75 -4.27 6.63
N TYR A 147 17.47 -3.94 6.45
CA TYR A 147 16.70 -4.42 5.32
C TYR A 147 15.66 -3.39 4.85
N ASN A 148 15.20 -3.52 3.61
CA ASN A 148 14.13 -2.67 3.10
C ASN A 148 12.79 -3.07 3.76
N CYS A 149 12.02 -2.07 4.25
CA CYS A 149 10.77 -2.28 4.96
C CYS A 149 9.70 -2.94 4.11
N ASP A 150 9.61 -2.55 2.84
CA ASP A 150 8.56 -3.04 1.94
C ASP A 150 8.85 -4.47 1.48
N LEU A 151 10.12 -4.77 1.21
CA LEU A 151 10.55 -6.14 0.92
C LEU A 151 10.34 -7.05 2.13
N ASN A 152 10.67 -6.60 3.34
CA ASN A 152 10.38 -7.34 4.57
C ASN A 152 8.87 -7.62 4.71
N ALA A 153 8.02 -6.62 4.48
CA ALA A 153 6.57 -6.79 4.51
C ALA A 153 6.08 -7.78 3.45
N SER A 154 6.63 -7.72 2.24
CA SER A 154 6.29 -8.62 1.13
C SER A 154 6.59 -10.08 1.46
N TYR A 155 7.74 -10.37 2.07
CA TYR A 155 8.06 -11.74 2.53
C TYR A 155 7.10 -12.22 3.62
N ASN A 156 6.72 -11.36 4.57
CA ASN A 156 5.73 -11.72 5.59
C ASN A 156 4.33 -11.97 5.00
N ILE A 157 3.94 -11.22 3.98
CA ILE A 157 2.68 -11.44 3.24
C ILE A 157 2.70 -12.81 2.55
N GLY A 158 3.79 -13.12 1.84
CA GLY A 158 3.98 -14.42 1.19
C GLY A 158 3.99 -15.56 2.20
N ALA A 159 4.75 -15.45 3.29
CA ALA A 159 4.82 -16.46 4.34
C ALA A 159 3.43 -16.78 4.94
N ARG A 160 2.60 -15.75 5.19
CA ARG A 160 1.22 -15.95 5.69
C ARG A 160 0.34 -16.72 4.72
N TYR A 161 0.50 -16.50 3.43
CA TYR A 161 -0.22 -17.28 2.43
C TYR A 161 0.18 -18.75 2.52
N PHE A 162 1.46 -19.07 2.51
CA PHE A 162 1.94 -20.44 2.60
C PHE A 162 1.53 -21.14 3.91
N ILE A 163 1.64 -20.45 5.05
CA ILE A 163 1.18 -20.99 6.34
C ILE A 163 -0.31 -21.30 6.29
N ARG A 164 -1.13 -20.40 5.77
CA ARG A 164 -2.57 -20.61 5.65
C ARG A 164 -2.91 -21.80 4.74
N GLU A 165 -2.26 -21.92 3.60
CA GLU A 165 -2.50 -23.04 2.69
C GLU A 165 -2.04 -24.36 3.31
N ARG A 166 -0.90 -24.36 4.02
CA ARG A 166 -0.42 -25.53 4.75
C ARG A 166 -1.38 -25.96 5.85
N LEU A 167 -1.92 -25.04 6.63
CA LEU A 167 -2.88 -25.36 7.68
C LEU A 167 -4.18 -25.96 7.14
N LYS A 168 -4.60 -25.60 5.94
CA LYS A 168 -5.77 -26.22 5.29
C LYS A 168 -5.56 -27.69 4.90
N THR A 169 -4.32 -28.09 4.67
CA THR A 169 -3.96 -29.46 4.27
C THR A 169 -3.67 -30.37 5.45
N LEU A 170 -3.57 -29.84 6.67
CA LEU A 170 -3.40 -30.63 7.87
C LEU A 170 -4.74 -31.28 8.25
N PRO A 171 -4.78 -32.58 8.63
CA PRO A 171 -5.99 -33.20 9.15
C PRO A 171 -6.44 -32.43 10.41
N ALA A 172 -7.76 -32.24 10.53
CA ALA A 172 -8.32 -31.66 11.75
C ALA A 172 -7.92 -32.56 12.93
N THR A 173 -7.08 -32.03 13.82
CA THR A 173 -6.78 -32.71 15.08
C THR A 173 -8.10 -32.77 15.85
N VAL A 174 -8.66 -33.99 15.96
CA VAL A 174 -9.81 -34.26 16.81
C VAL A 174 -9.34 -34.00 18.23
N GLY A 175 -9.80 -32.86 18.82
CA GLY A 175 -9.64 -32.54 20.23
C GLY A 175 -10.75 -33.13 21.05
#